data_1980d40998ced8d911d300b8b3085468
#
_entry.id   1980d40998ced8d911d300b8b3085468
#
_cell.length_a   1.000
_cell.length_b   1.000
_cell.length_c   1.000
_cell.angle_alpha   90.00
_cell.angle_beta   90.00
_cell.angle_gamma   90.00
#
_symmetry.space_group_name_H-M   'P 1'
#
loop_
_entity.id
_entity.type
_entity.pdbx_description
1 polymer ?
#
loop_
_entity_poly.entity_id
_entity_poly.type
_entity_poly.pdbx_seq_one_letter_code
_entity_poly.pdbx_strand_id
1 'polypeptide(L)'
;SSTISLFSGIQTSTFIRSRDISVTLTYNSFEDKTIRNISDLCGTALDTAKSNDYNPVNTLSYDYLEVGGYFSDNTVHLAPATDSADVSQSEIKDFFFITLEDYNKTSGRNETLSEGEILTAGSDSTDGEIILNGKKYKSRAVPMPENISYGETVYSAFFVILPDNNTLYDIFLLNRKAYGENASWLKHYFGFDIDGSNADKQALCDSLTDILAKSSRNMENIFPFAESRTENLDVMIATYGGLLFLGIFLGLVFIFATVLIIYYKQVSEGYEDRERFATMRSVGMTEKEIKKSINSQVLTVFFAPLIFAGIHLTFAFPIILKAVKMFGFADSTLLLIANVICFAVFALFYIFAYKITSGIYLKIIGRK
;
A
#
# COMPACT_ATOMS: atom_id res chain seq x y z
N SER A 1 5.04 -5.65 12.12
CA SER A 1 5.87 -4.65 11.46
C SER A 1 5.29 -4.21 10.12
N SER A 2 4.83 -5.15 9.29
CA SER A 2 4.19 -4.84 8.00
C SER A 2 2.98 -3.91 8.15
N THR A 3 2.12 -4.16 9.14
CA THR A 3 0.97 -3.29 9.43
C THR A 3 1.36 -1.89 9.91
N ILE A 4 2.47 -1.74 10.65
CA ILE A 4 3.00 -0.42 11.02
C ILE A 4 3.48 0.32 9.79
N SER A 5 4.19 -0.34 8.86
CA SER A 5 4.61 0.24 7.59
C SER A 5 3.42 0.68 6.73
N LEU A 6 2.39 -0.16 6.63
CA LEU A 6 1.17 0.16 5.91
C LEU A 6 0.48 1.37 6.54
N PHE A 7 0.31 1.38 7.86
CA PHE A 7 -0.33 2.49 8.57
C PHE A 7 0.43 3.82 8.43
N SER A 8 1.77 3.79 8.53
CA SER A 8 2.58 5.01 8.35
C SER A 8 2.60 5.50 6.90
N GLY A 9 2.41 4.60 5.93
CA GLY A 9 2.31 4.92 4.51
C GLY A 9 1.01 5.62 4.11
N ILE A 10 -0.05 5.55 4.91
CA ILE A 10 -1.35 6.18 4.58
C ILE A 10 -1.21 7.68 4.33
N GLN A 11 -0.44 8.40 5.15
CA GLN A 11 -0.29 9.85 5.02
C GLN A 11 0.49 10.29 3.76
N THR A 12 1.29 9.40 3.20
CA THR A 12 2.11 9.65 2.01
C THR A 12 1.56 8.92 0.78
N SER A 13 0.44 8.22 0.93
CA SER A 13 -0.09 7.39 -0.14
C SER A 13 -0.87 8.21 -1.16
N THR A 14 -0.66 7.86 -2.40
CA THR A 14 -1.43 8.32 -3.55
C THR A 14 -2.90 7.87 -3.53
N PHE A 15 -3.31 7.09 -2.52
CA PHE A 15 -4.69 6.68 -2.27
C PHE A 15 -5.56 7.83 -1.70
N ILE A 16 -4.93 8.83 -1.06
CA ILE A 16 -5.67 9.98 -0.54
C ILE A 16 -6.00 10.91 -1.70
N ARG A 17 -7.28 11.24 -1.86
CA ARG A 17 -7.72 12.18 -2.88
C ARG A 17 -7.00 13.52 -2.73
N SER A 18 -6.55 14.08 -3.85
CA SER A 18 -5.78 15.33 -3.86
C SER A 18 -6.65 16.57 -3.55
N ARG A 19 -7.97 16.43 -3.62
CA ARG A 19 -8.95 17.49 -3.35
C ARG A 19 -9.94 17.03 -2.30
N ASP A 20 -10.58 17.98 -1.62
CA ASP A 20 -11.58 17.71 -0.58
C ASP A 20 -12.77 16.92 -1.12
N ILE A 21 -13.25 17.33 -2.29
CA ILE A 21 -14.32 16.67 -3.05
C ILE A 21 -13.75 16.22 -4.39
N SER A 22 -14.00 14.98 -4.76
CA SER A 22 -13.59 14.38 -6.03
C SER A 22 -14.78 13.73 -6.72
N VAL A 23 -14.91 13.98 -8.01
CA VAL A 23 -15.89 13.33 -8.89
C VAL A 23 -15.12 12.61 -9.98
N THR A 24 -15.29 11.31 -10.08
CA THR A 24 -14.74 10.51 -11.17
C THR A 24 -15.88 10.12 -12.11
N LEU A 25 -15.79 10.51 -13.36
CA LEU A 25 -16.73 10.16 -14.40
C LEU A 25 -16.13 9.05 -15.26
N THR A 26 -16.70 7.86 -15.21
CA THR A 26 -16.28 6.73 -16.06
C THR A 26 -17.08 6.77 -17.35
N TYR A 27 -16.42 6.71 -18.52
CA TYR A 27 -17.06 6.86 -19.81
C TYR A 27 -16.36 6.02 -20.90
N ASN A 28 -16.97 5.91 -22.09
CA ASN A 28 -16.49 5.00 -23.15
C ASN A 28 -16.42 5.60 -24.55
N SER A 29 -16.50 6.92 -24.68
CA SER A 29 -16.49 7.61 -25.99
C SER A 29 -15.91 9.02 -25.87
N PHE A 30 -15.17 9.46 -26.90
CA PHE A 30 -14.72 10.85 -27.09
C PHE A 30 -15.62 11.68 -28.03
N GLU A 31 -16.85 11.23 -28.24
CA GLU A 31 -17.80 12.02 -29.03
C GLU A 31 -18.10 13.36 -28.35
N ASP A 32 -18.36 14.40 -29.17
CA ASP A 32 -18.67 15.74 -28.68
C ASP A 32 -19.84 15.75 -27.66
N LYS A 33 -20.80 14.85 -27.85
CA LYS A 33 -21.91 14.66 -26.89
C LYS A 33 -21.42 14.22 -25.53
N THR A 34 -20.51 13.23 -25.47
CA THR A 34 -19.94 12.71 -24.25
C THR A 34 -19.12 13.76 -23.53
N ILE A 35 -18.27 14.49 -24.29
CA ILE A 35 -17.43 15.58 -23.73
C ILE A 35 -18.31 16.68 -23.13
N ARG A 36 -19.39 17.07 -23.81
CA ARG A 36 -20.35 18.05 -23.26
C ARG A 36 -21.03 17.55 -22.01
N ASN A 37 -21.50 16.31 -21.99
CA ASN A 37 -22.12 15.71 -20.82
C ASN A 37 -21.15 15.68 -19.61
N ILE A 38 -19.87 15.37 -19.83
CA ILE A 38 -18.83 15.42 -18.80
C ILE A 38 -18.70 16.84 -18.24
N SER A 39 -18.60 17.84 -19.13
CA SER A 39 -18.52 19.26 -18.76
C SER A 39 -19.76 19.70 -17.96
N ASP A 40 -20.95 19.30 -18.39
CA ASP A 40 -22.22 19.61 -17.71
C ASP A 40 -22.29 18.99 -16.30
N LEU A 41 -21.80 17.75 -16.13
CA LEU A 41 -21.73 17.10 -14.83
C LEU A 41 -20.72 17.78 -13.89
N CYS A 42 -19.56 18.20 -14.39
CA CYS A 42 -18.59 18.99 -13.64
C CYS A 42 -19.18 20.36 -13.24
N GLY A 43 -19.90 21.02 -14.16
CA GLY A 43 -20.65 22.25 -13.88
C GLY A 43 -21.70 22.05 -12.78
N THR A 44 -22.47 20.96 -12.89
CA THR A 44 -23.48 20.59 -11.86
C THR A 44 -22.83 20.40 -10.49
N ALA A 45 -21.66 19.81 -10.43
CA ALA A 45 -20.95 19.63 -9.15
C ALA A 45 -20.55 20.98 -8.52
N LEU A 46 -20.04 21.92 -9.32
CA LEU A 46 -19.70 23.27 -8.84
C LEU A 46 -20.94 24.07 -8.42
N ASP A 47 -22.01 23.99 -9.21
CA ASP A 47 -23.24 24.72 -8.92
C ASP A 47 -23.94 24.15 -7.66
N THR A 48 -23.85 22.85 -7.46
CA THR A 48 -24.32 22.21 -6.21
C THR A 48 -23.52 22.73 -5.01
N ALA A 49 -22.20 22.82 -5.11
CA ALA A 49 -21.39 23.38 -4.01
C ALA A 49 -21.78 24.83 -3.71
N LYS A 50 -21.92 25.68 -4.74
CA LYS A 50 -22.31 27.09 -4.60
C LYS A 50 -23.71 27.26 -4.03
N SER A 51 -24.68 26.42 -4.42
CA SER A 51 -26.06 26.47 -3.92
C SER A 51 -26.17 26.03 -2.45
N ASN A 52 -25.14 25.37 -1.91
CA ASN A 52 -24.97 25.05 -0.50
C ASN A 52 -24.06 26.06 0.24
N ASP A 53 -23.88 27.26 -0.33
CA ASP A 53 -23.10 28.37 0.25
C ASP A 53 -21.59 28.07 0.39
N TYR A 54 -21.04 27.07 -0.35
CA TYR A 54 -19.61 26.82 -0.42
C TYR A 54 -18.97 27.55 -1.61
N ASN A 55 -17.71 27.94 -1.46
CA ASN A 55 -16.92 28.52 -2.54
C ASN A 55 -15.86 27.51 -3.03
N PRO A 56 -16.11 26.80 -4.15
CA PRO A 56 -15.14 25.84 -4.69
C PRO A 56 -13.86 26.55 -5.15
N VAL A 57 -12.72 26.10 -4.68
CA VAL A 57 -11.38 26.58 -5.04
C VAL A 57 -10.47 25.43 -5.45
N ASN A 58 -9.29 25.73 -5.98
CA ASN A 58 -8.28 24.73 -6.36
C ASN A 58 -8.82 23.62 -7.27
N THR A 59 -9.65 23.97 -8.24
CA THR A 59 -10.22 23.00 -9.18
C THR A 59 -9.12 22.29 -9.96
N LEU A 60 -9.26 20.97 -10.11
CA LEU A 60 -8.36 20.13 -10.88
C LEU A 60 -9.18 19.15 -11.70
N SER A 61 -8.87 19.04 -13.00
CA SER A 61 -9.49 18.04 -13.88
C SER A 61 -8.45 17.46 -14.83
N TYR A 62 -8.56 16.18 -15.11
CA TYR A 62 -7.73 15.46 -16.07
C TYR A 62 -8.42 14.19 -16.53
N ASP A 63 -8.04 13.74 -17.73
CA ASP A 63 -8.50 12.48 -18.29
C ASP A 63 -7.42 11.41 -18.18
N TYR A 64 -7.83 10.18 -17.89
CA TYR A 64 -6.93 9.05 -17.87
C TYR A 64 -7.60 7.75 -18.28
N LEU A 65 -6.77 6.83 -18.76
CA LEU A 65 -7.16 5.46 -19.02
C LEU A 65 -6.35 4.55 -18.07
N GLU A 66 -7.04 3.67 -17.38
CA GLU A 66 -6.43 2.67 -16.51
C GLU A 66 -6.64 1.28 -17.09
N VAL A 67 -5.54 0.55 -17.29
CA VAL A 67 -5.57 -0.81 -17.83
C VAL A 67 -4.52 -1.66 -17.13
N GLY A 68 -4.93 -2.85 -16.67
CA GLY A 68 -3.99 -3.85 -16.17
C GLY A 68 -3.09 -4.39 -17.27
N GLY A 69 -1.87 -4.78 -16.91
CA GLY A 69 -0.93 -5.33 -17.89
C GLY A 69 0.41 -5.71 -17.27
N TYR A 70 1.40 -5.98 -18.12
CA TYR A 70 2.76 -6.33 -17.70
C TYR A 70 3.79 -5.93 -18.75
N PHE A 71 5.06 -5.87 -18.34
CA PHE A 71 6.19 -5.68 -19.26
C PHE A 71 6.85 -7.01 -19.63
N SER A 72 7.13 -7.20 -20.91
CA SER A 72 8.03 -8.25 -21.41
C SER A 72 8.86 -7.68 -22.56
N ASP A 73 10.19 -7.82 -22.47
CA ASP A 73 11.14 -7.39 -23.51
C ASP A 73 10.88 -5.95 -24.03
N ASN A 74 10.76 -4.99 -23.12
CA ASN A 74 10.40 -3.59 -23.39
C ASN A 74 9.02 -3.40 -24.05
N THR A 75 8.20 -4.42 -24.13
CA THR A 75 6.84 -4.36 -24.66
C THR A 75 5.82 -4.27 -23.54
N VAL A 76 4.93 -3.32 -23.66
CA VAL A 76 3.76 -3.18 -22.77
C VAL A 76 2.66 -4.08 -23.30
N HIS A 77 2.30 -5.09 -22.53
CA HIS A 77 1.16 -5.97 -22.77
C HIS A 77 -0.01 -5.53 -21.93
N LEU A 78 -1.02 -4.93 -22.59
CA LEU A 78 -2.26 -4.50 -21.94
C LEU A 78 -3.26 -5.64 -22.01
N ALA A 79 -3.29 -6.48 -20.99
CA ALA A 79 -4.16 -7.65 -20.92
C ALA A 79 -4.91 -7.69 -19.58
N PRO A 80 -6.16 -8.18 -19.53
CA PRO A 80 -6.81 -8.47 -18.26
C PRO A 80 -5.96 -9.44 -17.41
N ALA A 81 -5.99 -9.26 -16.10
CA ALA A 81 -5.22 -10.11 -15.17
C ALA A 81 -5.53 -11.63 -15.34
N THR A 82 -6.69 -11.97 -15.89
CA THR A 82 -7.11 -13.35 -16.18
C THR A 82 -6.34 -14.00 -17.34
N ASP A 83 -5.81 -13.21 -18.26
CA ASP A 83 -5.08 -13.72 -19.45
C ASP A 83 -3.57 -13.82 -19.23
N SER A 84 -3.10 -13.40 -18.06
CA SER A 84 -1.68 -13.42 -17.69
C SER A 84 -1.32 -14.63 -16.80
N ALA A 85 -1.90 -15.79 -17.06
CA ALA A 85 -1.74 -17.01 -16.26
C ALA A 85 -0.27 -17.46 -16.07
N ASP A 86 0.62 -17.08 -16.98
CA ASP A 86 2.06 -17.40 -16.94
C ASP A 86 2.92 -16.25 -16.35
N VAL A 87 2.30 -15.11 -15.99
CA VAL A 87 3.02 -13.94 -15.46
C VAL A 87 2.92 -13.94 -13.94
N SER A 88 4.05 -13.77 -13.26
CA SER A 88 4.07 -13.61 -11.81
C SER A 88 3.22 -12.40 -11.39
N GLN A 89 2.38 -12.54 -10.37
CA GLN A 89 1.56 -11.43 -9.86
C GLN A 89 2.39 -10.18 -9.51
N SER A 90 3.68 -10.34 -9.19
CA SER A 90 4.59 -9.22 -8.91
C SER A 90 5.05 -8.45 -10.15
N GLU A 91 4.77 -8.95 -11.35
CA GLU A 91 5.10 -8.34 -12.64
C GLU A 91 3.89 -7.62 -13.25
N ILE A 92 2.68 -7.91 -12.75
CA ILE A 92 1.46 -7.22 -13.18
C ILE A 92 1.48 -5.78 -12.63
N LYS A 93 1.08 -4.84 -13.48
CA LYS A 93 1.01 -3.41 -13.18
C LYS A 93 -0.32 -2.84 -13.61
N ASP A 94 -0.72 -1.76 -12.96
CA ASP A 94 -1.78 -0.90 -13.45
C ASP A 94 -1.17 0.25 -14.26
N PHE A 95 -1.39 0.20 -15.56
CA PHE A 95 -0.94 1.23 -16.48
C PHE A 95 -1.94 2.38 -16.49
N PHE A 96 -1.44 3.58 -16.17
CA PHE A 96 -2.19 4.83 -16.24
C PHE A 96 -1.70 5.64 -17.42
N PHE A 97 -2.55 5.81 -18.41
CA PHE A 97 -2.28 6.63 -19.58
C PHE A 97 -2.91 8.01 -19.37
N ILE A 98 -2.11 9.05 -19.47
CA ILE A 98 -2.54 10.45 -19.37
C ILE A 98 -1.88 11.26 -20.48
N THR A 99 -2.45 12.42 -20.78
CA THR A 99 -1.82 13.33 -21.76
C THR A 99 -0.68 14.13 -21.13
N LEU A 100 0.21 14.64 -21.98
CA LEU A 100 1.28 15.56 -21.56
C LEU A 100 0.71 16.83 -20.92
N GLU A 101 -0.39 17.35 -21.45
CA GLU A 101 -1.08 18.51 -20.90
C GLU A 101 -1.55 18.24 -19.46
N ASP A 102 -2.23 17.12 -19.26
CA ASP A 102 -2.73 16.74 -17.94
C ASP A 102 -1.60 16.40 -16.96
N TYR A 103 -0.52 15.77 -17.45
CA TYR A 103 0.66 15.56 -16.63
C TYR A 103 1.29 16.87 -16.16
N ASN A 104 1.49 17.83 -17.08
CA ASN A 104 2.04 19.13 -16.74
C ASN A 104 1.14 19.90 -15.75
N LYS A 105 -0.18 19.87 -15.98
CA LYS A 105 -1.17 20.50 -15.12
C LYS A 105 -1.17 19.90 -13.70
N THR A 106 -1.08 18.58 -13.58
CA THR A 106 -1.15 17.88 -12.29
C THR A 106 0.17 17.89 -11.53
N SER A 107 1.31 17.87 -12.23
CA SER A 107 2.64 17.89 -11.63
C SER A 107 3.23 19.29 -11.41
N GLY A 108 2.60 20.34 -11.98
CA GLY A 108 3.13 21.70 -11.99
C GLY A 108 4.41 21.86 -12.83
N ARG A 109 4.65 20.93 -13.76
CA ARG A 109 5.85 20.89 -14.63
C ARG A 109 5.54 21.44 -16.02
N ASN A 110 6.57 21.63 -16.81
CA ASN A 110 6.49 22.06 -18.20
C ASN A 110 7.33 21.10 -19.07
N GLU A 111 7.04 19.80 -18.96
CA GLU A 111 7.68 18.81 -19.81
C GLU A 111 7.21 18.96 -21.26
N THR A 112 8.08 18.54 -22.19
CA THR A 112 7.79 18.52 -23.61
C THR A 112 8.12 17.16 -24.20
N LEU A 113 7.48 16.81 -25.30
CA LEU A 113 7.72 15.58 -26.06
C LEU A 113 8.23 15.91 -27.46
N SER A 114 9.21 15.13 -27.90
CA SER A 114 9.62 15.07 -29.31
C SER A 114 8.70 14.11 -30.09
N GLU A 115 8.77 14.13 -31.40
CA GLU A 115 8.02 13.18 -32.24
C GLU A 115 8.46 11.73 -31.94
N GLY A 116 7.49 10.86 -31.66
CA GLY A 116 7.76 9.45 -31.30
C GLY A 116 8.28 9.26 -29.87
N GLU A 117 8.25 10.28 -29.00
CA GLU A 117 8.63 10.19 -27.60
C GLU A 117 7.39 10.06 -26.69
N ILE A 118 7.54 9.35 -25.60
CA ILE A 118 6.61 9.29 -24.46
C ILE A 118 7.38 9.48 -23.15
N LEU A 119 6.70 9.94 -22.10
CA LEU A 119 7.30 9.93 -20.78
C LEU A 119 6.74 8.77 -19.95
N THR A 120 7.54 8.27 -19.02
CA THR A 120 7.11 7.21 -18.09
C THR A 120 7.41 7.60 -16.66
N ALA A 121 6.50 7.24 -15.75
CA ALA A 121 6.70 7.47 -14.32
C ALA A 121 6.25 6.23 -13.53
N GLY A 122 7.06 5.82 -12.57
CA GLY A 122 6.82 4.63 -11.74
C GLY A 122 8.13 4.03 -11.25
N SER A 123 8.03 3.00 -10.43
CA SER A 123 9.20 2.34 -9.83
C SER A 123 10.16 1.69 -10.84
N ASP A 124 9.65 1.34 -12.03
CA ASP A 124 10.39 0.67 -13.09
C ASP A 124 10.49 1.53 -14.37
N SER A 125 10.22 2.84 -14.24
CA SER A 125 10.42 3.77 -15.37
C SER A 125 11.90 3.92 -15.67
N THR A 126 12.27 3.74 -16.95
CA THR A 126 13.65 3.85 -17.42
C THR A 126 13.68 4.62 -18.74
N ASP A 127 14.81 5.27 -19.01
CA ASP A 127 15.09 5.82 -20.33
C ASP A 127 15.38 4.67 -21.29
N GLY A 128 14.80 4.71 -22.49
CA GLY A 128 15.00 3.67 -23.47
C GLY A 128 13.97 3.62 -24.58
N GLU A 129 13.78 2.45 -25.15
CA GLU A 129 12.69 2.18 -26.11
C GLU A 129 11.60 1.35 -25.43
N ILE A 130 10.34 1.74 -25.64
CA ILE A 130 9.16 0.99 -25.22
C ILE A 130 8.30 0.70 -26.45
N ILE A 131 7.83 -0.53 -26.54
CA ILE A 131 6.85 -0.94 -27.55
C ILE A 131 5.47 -0.92 -26.89
N LEU A 132 4.59 -0.10 -27.41
CA LEU A 132 3.20 0.03 -26.98
C LEU A 132 2.27 -0.18 -28.18
N ASN A 133 1.40 -1.18 -28.11
CA ASN A 133 0.51 -1.55 -29.23
C ASN A 133 1.22 -1.76 -30.57
N GLY A 134 2.41 -2.38 -30.55
CA GLY A 134 3.23 -2.66 -31.73
C GLY A 134 3.97 -1.44 -32.32
N LYS A 135 3.80 -0.24 -31.74
CA LYS A 135 4.51 0.97 -32.12
C LYS A 135 5.66 1.24 -31.14
N LYS A 136 6.83 1.54 -31.70
CA LYS A 136 8.02 1.89 -30.91
C LYS A 136 7.98 3.37 -30.52
N TYR A 137 8.24 3.65 -29.25
CA TYR A 137 8.40 4.98 -28.69
C TYR A 137 9.73 5.08 -27.97
N LYS A 138 10.34 6.26 -28.03
CA LYS A 138 11.45 6.60 -27.15
C LYS A 138 10.86 7.00 -25.79
N SER A 139 11.30 6.29 -24.73
CA SER A 139 10.84 6.55 -23.36
C SER A 139 11.85 7.40 -22.61
N ARG A 140 11.36 8.39 -21.87
CA ARG A 140 12.12 9.18 -20.89
C ARG A 140 11.42 9.12 -19.52
N ALA A 141 12.18 8.76 -18.50
CA ALA A 141 11.67 8.66 -17.14
C ALA A 141 11.48 10.06 -16.52
N VAL A 142 10.33 10.26 -15.87
CA VAL A 142 9.97 11.48 -15.15
C VAL A 142 9.44 11.13 -13.75
N PRO A 143 9.44 12.08 -12.82
CA PRO A 143 8.83 11.86 -11.51
C PRO A 143 7.34 11.54 -11.60
N MET A 144 6.84 10.79 -10.62
CA MET A 144 5.41 10.54 -10.46
C MET A 144 4.65 11.86 -10.32
N PRO A 145 3.45 11.99 -10.92
CA PRO A 145 2.61 13.17 -10.74
C PRO A 145 2.08 13.23 -9.30
N GLU A 146 2.24 14.38 -8.64
CA GLU A 146 1.95 14.53 -7.20
C GLU A 146 0.46 14.68 -6.88
N ASN A 147 -0.33 15.23 -7.82
CA ASN A 147 -1.75 15.55 -7.63
C ASN A 147 -2.70 14.60 -8.36
N ILE A 148 -2.23 13.47 -8.86
CA ILE A 148 -3.10 12.46 -9.45
C ILE A 148 -3.55 11.50 -8.34
N SER A 149 -4.87 11.38 -8.22
CA SER A 149 -5.49 10.34 -7.40
C SER A 149 -5.85 9.18 -8.32
N TYR A 150 -5.03 8.17 -8.33
CA TYR A 150 -5.38 6.89 -8.93
C TYR A 150 -5.89 5.98 -7.80
N GLY A 151 -7.06 5.40 -7.96
CA GLY A 151 -7.76 4.67 -6.91
C GLY A 151 -6.95 3.54 -6.24
N GLU A 152 -7.59 2.75 -5.41
CA GLU A 152 -6.97 1.57 -4.80
C GLU A 152 -6.55 0.59 -5.89
N THR A 153 -5.24 0.56 -6.21
CA THR A 153 -4.69 -0.44 -7.11
C THR A 153 -4.01 -1.53 -6.28
N VAL A 154 -4.31 -2.77 -6.62
CA VAL A 154 -3.65 -3.95 -6.01
C VAL A 154 -2.22 -4.08 -6.55
N TYR A 155 -1.95 -3.52 -7.71
CA TYR A 155 -0.68 -3.59 -8.42
C TYR A 155 0.07 -2.27 -8.39
N SER A 156 1.38 -2.29 -8.67
CA SER A 156 2.16 -1.07 -8.77
C SER A 156 1.72 -0.23 -9.97
N ALA A 157 1.45 1.05 -9.72
CA ALA A 157 1.07 2.00 -10.78
C ALA A 157 2.26 2.33 -11.68
N PHE A 158 2.01 2.35 -12.98
CA PHE A 158 2.96 2.76 -13.99
C PHE A 158 2.30 3.77 -14.95
N PHE A 159 2.78 4.99 -14.92
CA PHE A 159 2.25 6.06 -15.78
C PHE A 159 2.95 6.10 -17.12
N VAL A 160 2.14 6.22 -18.15
CA VAL A 160 2.57 6.49 -19.53
C VAL A 160 1.96 7.82 -19.97
N ILE A 161 2.81 8.80 -20.19
CA ILE A 161 2.42 10.15 -20.57
C ILE A 161 2.49 10.26 -22.10
N LEU A 162 1.33 10.48 -22.71
CA LEU A 162 1.10 10.49 -24.13
C LEU A 162 1.06 11.91 -24.69
N PRO A 163 1.34 12.11 -26.00
CA PRO A 163 1.35 13.44 -26.58
C PRO A 163 -0.02 14.12 -26.58
N ASP A 164 -1.11 13.37 -26.79
CA ASP A 164 -2.45 13.92 -26.98
C ASP A 164 -3.58 12.91 -26.69
N ASN A 165 -4.80 13.40 -26.67
CA ASN A 165 -6.02 12.61 -26.47
C ASN A 165 -6.29 11.60 -27.62
N ASN A 166 -5.86 11.88 -28.84
CA ASN A 166 -6.06 10.93 -29.94
C ASN A 166 -5.25 9.66 -29.70
N THR A 167 -4.01 9.81 -29.26
CA THR A 167 -3.15 8.68 -28.90
C THR A 167 -3.74 7.88 -27.71
N LEU A 168 -4.29 8.57 -26.70
CA LEU A 168 -4.99 7.94 -25.58
C LEU A 168 -6.21 7.12 -26.05
N TYR A 169 -7.00 7.72 -26.94
CA TYR A 169 -8.19 7.07 -27.51
C TYR A 169 -7.85 5.86 -28.38
N ASP A 170 -6.77 5.94 -29.16
CA ASP A 170 -6.28 4.81 -29.97
C ASP A 170 -5.91 3.60 -29.06
N ILE A 171 -5.24 3.85 -27.93
CA ILE A 171 -4.91 2.79 -26.97
C ILE A 171 -6.18 2.17 -26.39
N PHE A 172 -7.14 3.00 -26.00
CA PHE A 172 -8.44 2.57 -25.49
C PHE A 172 -9.19 1.70 -26.50
N LEU A 173 -9.30 2.12 -27.75
CA LEU A 173 -9.98 1.36 -28.79
C LEU A 173 -9.29 0.03 -29.12
N LEU A 174 -7.96 0.04 -29.18
CA LEU A 174 -7.19 -1.19 -29.44
C LEU A 174 -7.35 -2.20 -28.32
N ASN A 175 -7.36 -1.76 -27.06
CA ASN A 175 -7.59 -2.63 -25.92
C ASN A 175 -9.00 -3.26 -25.96
N ARG A 176 -10.04 -2.46 -26.24
CA ARG A 176 -11.42 -2.95 -26.38
C ARG A 176 -11.60 -3.88 -27.56
N LYS A 177 -10.93 -3.63 -28.67
CA LYS A 177 -10.95 -4.52 -29.83
C LYS A 177 -10.33 -5.87 -29.53
N ALA A 178 -9.28 -5.90 -28.69
CA ALA A 178 -8.60 -7.14 -28.33
C ALA A 178 -9.37 -7.95 -27.28
N TYR A 179 -9.98 -7.31 -26.29
CA TYR A 179 -10.51 -7.95 -25.10
C TYR A 179 -12.02 -7.72 -24.83
N GLY A 180 -12.70 -7.02 -25.74
CA GLY A 180 -14.13 -6.75 -25.67
C GLY A 180 -14.48 -5.36 -25.14
N GLU A 181 -15.75 -4.97 -25.31
CA GLU A 181 -16.22 -3.61 -25.02
C GLU A 181 -16.11 -3.17 -23.57
N ASN A 182 -16.02 -4.10 -22.64
CA ASN A 182 -15.89 -3.82 -21.20
C ASN A 182 -14.45 -3.97 -20.68
N ALA A 183 -13.46 -4.18 -21.55
CA ALA A 183 -12.08 -4.40 -21.15
C ALA A 183 -11.41 -3.17 -20.53
N SER A 184 -11.84 -1.98 -20.94
CA SER A 184 -11.32 -0.71 -20.42
C SER A 184 -12.34 0.41 -20.48
N TRP A 185 -12.19 1.38 -19.60
CA TRP A 185 -13.03 2.57 -19.51
C TRP A 185 -12.15 3.79 -19.34
N LEU A 186 -12.52 4.87 -19.99
CA LEU A 186 -11.93 6.18 -19.79
C LEU A 186 -12.47 6.78 -18.50
N LYS A 187 -11.65 7.54 -17.81
CA LYS A 187 -12.02 8.21 -16.59
C LYS A 187 -11.67 9.69 -16.67
N HIS A 188 -12.62 10.53 -16.30
CA HIS A 188 -12.41 11.96 -16.10
C HIS A 188 -12.46 12.24 -14.59
N TYR A 189 -11.34 12.67 -14.04
CA TYR A 189 -11.26 13.15 -12.67
C TYR A 189 -11.58 14.64 -12.63
N PHE A 190 -12.45 15.02 -11.72
CA PHE A 190 -12.74 16.41 -11.39
C PHE A 190 -12.76 16.58 -9.88
N GLY A 191 -11.98 17.49 -9.34
CA GLY A 191 -11.91 17.72 -7.91
C GLY A 191 -11.77 19.19 -7.57
N PHE A 192 -12.20 19.55 -6.36
CA PHE A 192 -12.11 20.91 -5.82
C PHE A 192 -12.07 20.87 -4.27
N ASP A 193 -11.53 21.95 -3.71
CA ASP A 193 -11.53 22.17 -2.27
C ASP A 193 -12.66 23.12 -1.87
N ILE A 194 -13.19 22.96 -0.66
CA ILE A 194 -14.18 23.85 -0.06
C ILE A 194 -13.80 24.22 1.36
N ASP A 195 -14.21 25.41 1.79
CA ASP A 195 -14.18 25.79 3.20
C ASP A 195 -15.29 25.07 3.95
N GLY A 196 -14.99 24.54 5.13
CA GLY A 196 -15.98 23.86 5.97
C GLY A 196 -15.37 22.72 6.79
N SER A 197 -16.17 22.20 7.69
CA SER A 197 -15.80 21.05 8.52
C SER A 197 -15.80 19.75 7.70
N ASN A 198 -15.21 18.70 8.24
CA ASN A 198 -15.27 17.38 7.61
C ASN A 198 -16.70 16.87 7.42
N ALA A 199 -17.59 17.21 8.35
CA ALA A 199 -19.00 16.86 8.24
C ALA A 199 -19.71 17.61 7.08
N ASP A 200 -19.34 18.86 6.84
CA ASP A 200 -19.87 19.65 5.72
C ASP A 200 -19.41 19.07 4.38
N LYS A 201 -18.12 18.69 4.30
CA LYS A 201 -17.54 18.05 3.10
C LYS A 201 -18.23 16.72 2.79
N GLN A 202 -18.51 15.92 3.81
CA GLN A 202 -19.24 14.67 3.64
C GLN A 202 -20.69 14.91 3.20
N ALA A 203 -21.41 15.82 3.83
CA ALA A 203 -22.79 16.15 3.48
C ALA A 203 -22.91 16.65 2.02
N LEU A 204 -21.94 17.47 1.57
CA LEU A 204 -21.89 17.90 0.17
C LEU A 204 -21.61 16.70 -0.76
N CYS A 205 -20.71 15.81 -0.40
CA CYS A 205 -20.39 14.61 -1.18
C CYS A 205 -21.61 13.70 -1.35
N ASP A 206 -22.37 13.46 -0.28
CA ASP A 206 -23.61 12.68 -0.30
C ASP A 206 -24.65 13.31 -1.24
N SER A 207 -24.82 14.64 -1.14
CA SER A 207 -25.70 15.41 -2.01
C SER A 207 -25.28 15.33 -3.48
N LEU A 208 -23.97 15.44 -3.76
CA LEU A 208 -23.40 15.29 -5.11
C LEU A 208 -23.64 13.91 -5.66
N THR A 209 -23.46 12.85 -4.89
CA THR A 209 -23.72 11.48 -5.30
C THR A 209 -25.15 11.33 -5.82
N ASP A 210 -26.13 11.83 -5.09
CA ASP A 210 -27.53 11.76 -5.47
C ASP A 210 -27.86 12.61 -6.72
N ILE A 211 -27.33 13.84 -6.80
CA ILE A 211 -27.60 14.78 -7.89
C ILE A 211 -26.96 14.28 -9.17
N LEU A 212 -25.69 13.87 -9.14
CA LEU A 212 -24.97 13.38 -10.30
C LEU A 212 -25.58 12.08 -10.82
N ALA A 213 -25.99 11.17 -9.94
CA ALA A 213 -26.68 9.96 -10.34
C ALA A 213 -28.03 10.25 -11.03
N LYS A 214 -28.75 11.27 -10.60
CA LYS A 214 -30.01 11.71 -11.26
C LYS A 214 -29.73 12.36 -12.61
N SER A 215 -28.73 13.25 -12.69
CA SER A 215 -28.36 13.98 -13.90
C SER A 215 -27.83 13.06 -15.00
N SER A 216 -27.11 12.01 -14.64
CA SER A 216 -26.52 11.04 -15.58
C SER A 216 -27.49 9.96 -16.08
N ARG A 217 -28.71 9.85 -15.53
CA ARG A 217 -29.67 8.75 -15.87
C ARG A 217 -29.98 8.64 -17.36
N ASN A 218 -30.00 9.76 -18.08
CA ASN A 218 -30.30 9.80 -19.51
C ASN A 218 -29.04 9.94 -20.37
N MET A 219 -27.86 9.84 -19.74
CA MET A 219 -26.57 9.89 -20.44
C MET A 219 -26.11 8.45 -20.68
N GLU A 220 -25.85 8.13 -21.93
CA GLU A 220 -25.36 6.81 -22.29
C GLU A 220 -23.91 6.65 -21.86
N ASN A 221 -23.64 5.56 -21.11
CA ASN A 221 -22.28 5.13 -20.76
C ASN A 221 -21.43 6.18 -20.02
N ILE A 222 -22.05 6.99 -19.15
CA ILE A 222 -21.35 7.86 -18.20
C ILE A 222 -21.79 7.51 -16.78
N PHE A 223 -20.83 7.16 -15.96
CA PHE A 223 -21.05 6.72 -14.58
C PHE A 223 -20.30 7.65 -13.63
N PRO A 224 -20.99 8.58 -12.95
CA PRO A 224 -20.38 9.46 -11.96
C PRO A 224 -20.19 8.73 -10.63
N PHE A 225 -19.07 9.02 -9.99
CA PHE A 225 -18.76 8.58 -8.64
C PHE A 225 -18.16 9.74 -7.86
N ALA A 226 -18.81 10.16 -6.77
CA ALA A 226 -18.32 11.23 -5.91
C ALA A 226 -17.72 10.66 -4.63
N GLU A 227 -16.62 11.25 -4.18
CA GLU A 227 -15.91 10.86 -2.95
C GLU A 227 -15.47 12.09 -2.18
N SER A 228 -15.50 12.03 -0.87
CA SER A 228 -14.83 13.00 -0.01
C SER A 228 -13.46 12.48 0.42
N ARG A 229 -12.47 13.38 0.48
CA ARG A 229 -11.14 13.06 1.01
C ARG A 229 -11.22 12.52 2.44
N THR A 230 -12.12 13.07 3.24
CA THR A 230 -12.29 12.70 4.64
C THR A 230 -12.79 11.27 4.78
N GLU A 231 -13.84 10.89 4.05
CA GLU A 231 -14.37 9.53 4.08
C GLU A 231 -13.34 8.51 3.62
N ASN A 232 -12.65 8.79 2.53
CA ASN A 232 -11.59 7.95 2.00
C ASN A 232 -10.48 7.73 3.05
N LEU A 233 -10.09 8.81 3.75
CA LEU A 233 -9.08 8.75 4.81
C LEU A 233 -9.57 7.98 6.04
N ASP A 234 -10.82 8.15 6.44
CA ASP A 234 -11.43 7.46 7.58
C ASP A 234 -11.55 5.95 7.31
N VAL A 235 -11.97 5.55 6.12
CA VAL A 235 -12.00 4.13 5.71
C VAL A 235 -10.61 3.50 5.74
N MET A 236 -9.61 4.21 5.23
CA MET A 236 -8.22 3.74 5.26
C MET A 236 -7.69 3.62 6.69
N ILE A 237 -7.89 4.64 7.53
CA ILE A 237 -7.47 4.61 8.94
C ILE A 237 -8.18 3.46 9.68
N ALA A 238 -9.47 3.27 9.47
CA ALA A 238 -10.21 2.19 10.11
C ALA A 238 -9.68 0.81 9.68
N THR A 239 -9.44 0.60 8.38
CA THR A 239 -8.96 -0.67 7.84
C THR A 239 -7.54 -0.98 8.31
N TYR A 240 -6.59 -0.09 8.06
CA TYR A 240 -5.19 -0.34 8.40
C TYR A 240 -4.91 -0.20 9.90
N GLY A 241 -5.65 0.69 10.59
CA GLY A 241 -5.62 0.79 12.05
C GLY A 241 -6.17 -0.46 12.73
N GLY A 242 -7.25 -1.04 12.19
CA GLY A 242 -7.79 -2.32 12.62
C GLY A 242 -6.79 -3.46 12.46
N LEU A 243 -6.12 -3.54 11.31
CA LEU A 243 -5.06 -4.52 11.06
C LEU A 243 -3.86 -4.32 12.01
N LEU A 244 -3.47 -3.07 12.27
CA LEU A 244 -2.41 -2.74 13.21
C LEU A 244 -2.78 -3.17 14.62
N PHE A 245 -4.00 -2.85 15.08
CA PHE A 245 -4.51 -3.27 16.38
C PHE A 245 -4.49 -4.80 16.52
N LEU A 246 -5.02 -5.52 15.52
CA LEU A 246 -5.01 -6.98 15.50
C LEU A 246 -3.58 -7.55 15.55
N GLY A 247 -2.66 -6.96 14.81
CA GLY A 247 -1.24 -7.36 14.79
C GLY A 247 -0.56 -7.17 16.15
N ILE A 248 -0.79 -6.04 16.81
CA ILE A 248 -0.26 -5.76 18.16
C ILE A 248 -0.88 -6.72 19.17
N PHE A 249 -2.20 -6.88 19.18
CA PHE A 249 -2.91 -7.75 20.08
C PHE A 249 -2.44 -9.20 19.97
N LEU A 250 -2.40 -9.74 18.74
CA LEU A 250 -1.94 -11.10 18.49
C LEU A 250 -0.46 -11.28 18.87
N GLY A 251 0.37 -10.28 18.58
CA GLY A 251 1.78 -10.26 18.98
C GLY A 251 1.95 -10.33 20.49
N LEU A 252 1.18 -9.58 21.25
CA LEU A 252 1.18 -9.62 22.72
C LEU A 252 0.76 -11.01 23.25
N VAL A 253 -0.32 -11.57 22.69
CA VAL A 253 -0.78 -12.92 23.08
C VAL A 253 0.32 -13.96 22.86
N PHE A 254 1.00 -13.94 21.71
CA PHE A 254 2.09 -14.86 21.43
C PHE A 254 3.31 -14.63 22.33
N ILE A 255 3.65 -13.38 22.64
CA ILE A 255 4.74 -13.08 23.60
C ILE A 255 4.40 -13.68 24.97
N PHE A 256 3.20 -13.43 25.50
CA PHE A 256 2.79 -13.97 26.79
C PHE A 256 2.76 -15.51 26.80
N ALA A 257 2.19 -16.12 25.76
CA ALA A 257 2.18 -17.57 25.63
C ALA A 257 3.60 -18.15 25.63
N THR A 258 4.50 -17.58 24.84
CA THR A 258 5.90 -18.03 24.77
C THR A 258 6.61 -17.88 26.10
N VAL A 259 6.46 -16.75 26.78
CA VAL A 259 7.05 -16.51 28.12
C VAL A 259 6.53 -17.52 29.13
N LEU A 260 5.22 -17.80 29.16
CA LEU A 260 4.63 -18.79 30.05
C LEU A 260 5.16 -20.19 29.77
N ILE A 261 5.22 -20.62 28.53
CA ILE A 261 5.75 -21.94 28.15
C ILE A 261 7.20 -22.09 28.61
N ILE A 262 8.06 -21.11 28.35
CA ILE A 262 9.47 -21.15 28.73
C ILE A 262 9.59 -21.09 30.26
N TYR A 263 8.79 -20.25 30.91
CA TYR A 263 8.78 -20.15 32.38
C TYR A 263 8.45 -21.50 33.05
N TYR A 264 7.33 -22.14 32.65
CA TYR A 264 6.95 -23.43 33.22
C TYR A 264 7.96 -24.53 32.93
N LYS A 265 8.52 -24.56 31.72
CA LYS A 265 9.59 -25.48 31.33
C LYS A 265 10.79 -25.31 32.24
N GLN A 266 11.27 -24.08 32.45
CA GLN A 266 12.43 -23.80 33.29
C GLN A 266 12.19 -24.11 34.77
N VAL A 267 10.98 -23.86 35.28
CA VAL A 267 10.61 -24.22 36.64
C VAL A 267 10.63 -25.74 36.81
N SER A 268 10.05 -26.49 35.88
CA SER A 268 10.08 -27.97 35.90
C SER A 268 11.52 -28.51 35.88
N GLU A 269 12.32 -28.04 34.90
CA GLU A 269 13.74 -28.41 34.80
C GLU A 269 14.53 -28.04 36.09
N GLY A 270 14.21 -26.90 36.71
CA GLY A 270 14.84 -26.49 37.99
C GLY A 270 14.62 -27.47 39.14
N TYR A 271 13.43 -28.07 39.23
CA TYR A 271 13.14 -29.11 40.22
C TYR A 271 13.85 -30.43 39.92
N GLU A 272 13.89 -30.85 38.65
CA GLU A 272 14.59 -32.07 38.23
C GLU A 272 16.11 -31.93 38.40
N ASP A 273 16.68 -30.80 38.06
CA ASP A 273 18.12 -30.53 38.14
C ASP A 273 18.61 -30.33 39.61
N ARG A 274 17.70 -30.12 40.55
CA ARG A 274 18.06 -29.88 41.97
C ARG A 274 18.91 -30.99 42.53
N GLU A 275 18.54 -32.25 42.32
CA GLU A 275 19.30 -33.42 42.79
C GLU A 275 20.65 -33.54 42.08
N ARG A 276 20.69 -33.27 40.79
CA ARG A 276 21.89 -33.29 39.98
C ARG A 276 22.92 -32.24 40.44
N PHE A 277 22.48 -31.02 40.77
CA PHE A 277 23.36 -30.00 41.32
C PHE A 277 23.77 -30.26 42.77
N ALA A 278 22.93 -30.93 43.58
CA ALA A 278 23.32 -31.39 44.90
C ALA A 278 24.47 -32.40 44.82
N THR A 279 24.41 -33.32 43.89
CA THR A 279 25.50 -34.29 43.62
C THR A 279 26.78 -33.58 43.16
N MET A 280 26.67 -32.57 42.25
CA MET A 280 27.83 -31.78 41.82
C MET A 280 28.51 -31.02 42.97
N ARG A 281 27.74 -30.50 43.93
CA ARG A 281 28.30 -29.93 45.18
C ARG A 281 29.07 -30.95 46.01
N SER A 282 28.54 -32.18 46.12
CA SER A 282 29.19 -33.24 46.87
C SER A 282 30.52 -33.70 46.24
N VAL A 283 30.67 -33.53 44.95
CA VAL A 283 31.92 -33.81 44.19
C VAL A 283 32.90 -32.62 44.22
N GLY A 284 32.55 -31.49 44.88
CA GLY A 284 33.44 -30.36 45.12
C GLY A 284 33.31 -29.17 44.18
N MET A 285 32.26 -29.08 43.34
CA MET A 285 32.01 -27.89 42.54
C MET A 285 31.63 -26.71 43.44
N THR A 286 32.22 -25.56 43.14
CA THR A 286 31.92 -24.30 43.84
C THR A 286 30.57 -23.72 43.42
N GLU A 287 29.95 -22.95 44.29
CA GLU A 287 28.68 -22.25 44.01
C GLU A 287 28.78 -21.32 42.77
N LYS A 288 29.98 -20.75 42.49
CA LYS A 288 30.22 -19.91 41.32
C LYS A 288 30.20 -20.72 40.03
N GLU A 289 30.77 -21.91 40.04
CA GLU A 289 30.80 -22.81 38.89
C GLU A 289 29.39 -23.31 38.55
N ILE A 290 28.65 -23.71 39.60
CA ILE A 290 27.25 -24.13 39.49
C ILE A 290 26.41 -22.98 38.86
N LYS A 291 26.48 -21.77 39.41
CA LYS A 291 25.75 -20.60 38.85
C LYS A 291 26.15 -20.30 37.41
N LYS A 292 27.42 -20.41 37.05
CA LYS A 292 27.91 -20.19 35.68
C LYS A 292 27.33 -21.23 34.72
N SER A 293 27.32 -22.52 35.12
CA SER A 293 26.76 -23.62 34.34
C SER A 293 25.25 -23.41 34.08
N ILE A 294 24.50 -23.08 35.15
CA ILE A 294 23.06 -22.78 35.09
C ILE A 294 22.78 -21.61 34.15
N ASN A 295 23.47 -20.50 34.37
CA ASN A 295 23.26 -19.32 33.52
C ASN A 295 23.54 -19.58 32.04
N SER A 296 24.58 -20.39 31.73
CA SER A 296 24.88 -20.78 30.35
C SER A 296 23.77 -21.64 29.73
N GLN A 297 23.24 -22.60 30.50
CA GLN A 297 22.16 -23.47 30.03
C GLN A 297 20.87 -22.68 29.80
N VAL A 298 20.43 -21.88 30.76
CA VAL A 298 19.23 -21.07 30.68
C VAL A 298 19.36 -20.04 29.54
N LEU A 299 20.54 -19.41 29.40
CA LEU A 299 20.80 -18.46 28.32
C LEU A 299 20.65 -19.12 26.94
N THR A 300 21.21 -20.34 26.77
CA THR A 300 21.11 -21.06 25.49
C THR A 300 19.64 -21.38 25.15
N VAL A 301 18.88 -21.89 26.12
CA VAL A 301 17.46 -22.25 25.90
C VAL A 301 16.62 -21.02 25.56
N PHE A 302 16.90 -19.86 26.18
CA PHE A 302 16.18 -18.63 25.89
C PHE A 302 16.57 -17.99 24.55
N PHE A 303 17.86 -17.88 24.26
CA PHE A 303 18.31 -17.11 23.11
C PHE A 303 18.37 -17.89 21.80
N ALA A 304 18.43 -19.22 21.82
CA ALA A 304 18.38 -20.02 20.60
C ALA A 304 17.10 -19.75 19.77
N PRO A 305 15.87 -19.78 20.34
CA PRO A 305 14.67 -19.44 19.58
C PRO A 305 14.67 -18.01 19.02
N LEU A 306 15.23 -17.04 19.75
CA LEU A 306 15.33 -15.65 19.29
C LEU A 306 16.27 -15.52 18.09
N ILE A 307 17.41 -16.21 18.11
CA ILE A 307 18.36 -16.24 16.98
C ILE A 307 17.69 -16.87 15.75
N PHE A 308 17.02 -18.01 15.91
CA PHE A 308 16.29 -18.65 14.81
C PHE A 308 15.17 -17.75 14.26
N ALA A 309 14.45 -17.04 15.14
CA ALA A 309 13.42 -16.07 14.71
C ALA A 309 14.04 -14.96 13.86
N GLY A 310 15.22 -14.43 14.23
CA GLY A 310 15.94 -13.43 13.43
C GLY A 310 16.36 -13.97 12.05
N ILE A 311 16.88 -15.20 12.01
CA ILE A 311 17.24 -15.86 10.75
C ILE A 311 16.01 -16.05 9.88
N HIS A 312 14.91 -16.58 10.40
CA HIS A 312 13.65 -16.75 9.68
C HIS A 312 13.10 -15.42 9.15
N LEU A 313 13.16 -14.35 9.94
CA LEU A 313 12.72 -13.03 9.52
C LEU A 313 13.54 -12.51 8.34
N THR A 314 14.86 -12.74 8.34
CA THR A 314 15.75 -12.34 7.25
C THR A 314 15.37 -13.04 5.93
N PHE A 315 15.11 -14.35 5.97
CA PHE A 315 14.67 -15.09 4.78
C PHE A 315 13.24 -14.78 4.36
N ALA A 316 12.35 -14.46 5.30
CA ALA A 316 10.96 -14.09 5.00
C ALA A 316 10.83 -12.66 4.46
N PHE A 317 11.79 -11.77 4.73
CA PHE A 317 11.71 -10.35 4.39
C PHE A 317 11.43 -10.07 2.91
N PRO A 318 12.09 -10.74 1.92
CA PRO A 318 11.77 -10.53 0.50
C PRO A 318 10.33 -10.89 0.14
N ILE A 319 9.76 -11.93 0.76
CA ILE A 319 8.38 -12.36 0.53
C ILE A 319 7.42 -11.33 1.13
N ILE A 320 7.69 -10.88 2.38
CA ILE A 320 6.92 -9.84 3.04
C ILE A 320 6.95 -8.54 2.22
N LEU A 321 8.11 -8.16 1.71
CA LEU A 321 8.26 -6.98 0.86
C LEU A 321 7.41 -7.07 -0.41
N LYS A 322 7.42 -8.24 -1.09
CA LYS A 322 6.56 -8.48 -2.27
C LYS A 322 5.07 -8.36 -1.91
N ALA A 323 4.65 -8.99 -0.82
CA ALA A 323 3.27 -8.93 -0.35
C ALA A 323 2.83 -7.49 -0.02
N VAL A 324 3.68 -6.71 0.66
CA VAL A 324 3.37 -5.31 1.01
C VAL A 324 3.33 -4.41 -0.23
N LYS A 325 4.20 -4.66 -1.21
CA LYS A 325 4.17 -3.95 -2.51
C LYS A 325 2.87 -4.18 -3.28
N MET A 326 2.26 -5.35 -3.17
CA MET A 326 0.94 -5.63 -3.78
C MET A 326 -0.18 -4.72 -3.23
N PHE A 327 0.00 -4.15 -2.04
CA PHE A 327 -0.91 -3.16 -1.46
C PHE A 327 -0.50 -1.71 -1.76
N GLY A 328 0.31 -1.48 -2.79
CA GLY A 328 0.71 -0.14 -3.24
C GLY A 328 1.78 0.57 -2.39
N PHE A 329 2.33 -0.08 -1.36
CA PHE A 329 3.35 0.52 -0.49
C PHE A 329 4.75 0.13 -0.93
N ALA A 330 5.44 1.05 -1.60
CA ALA A 330 6.73 0.79 -2.25
C ALA A 330 7.97 1.06 -1.38
N ASP A 331 7.83 1.69 -0.19
CA ASP A 331 8.99 2.06 0.62
C ASP A 331 9.58 0.86 1.38
N SER A 332 10.53 0.20 0.73
CA SER A 332 11.27 -0.93 1.30
C SER A 332 12.11 -0.54 2.51
N THR A 333 12.57 0.71 2.59
CA THR A 333 13.39 1.21 3.71
C THR A 333 12.55 1.35 4.96
N LEU A 334 11.36 1.94 4.83
CA LEU A 334 10.41 2.07 5.94
C LEU A 334 10.00 0.68 6.49
N LEU A 335 9.72 -0.28 5.59
CA LEU A 335 9.39 -1.64 5.97
C LEU A 335 10.55 -2.32 6.72
N LEU A 336 11.79 -2.16 6.26
CA LEU A 336 12.98 -2.70 6.92
C LEU A 336 13.15 -2.11 8.32
N ILE A 337 13.07 -0.79 8.46
CA ILE A 337 13.17 -0.10 9.76
C ILE A 337 12.08 -0.59 10.71
N ALA A 338 10.83 -0.67 10.26
CA ALA A 338 9.72 -1.17 11.07
C ALA A 338 9.94 -2.62 11.54
N ASN A 339 10.47 -3.50 10.68
CA ASN A 339 10.81 -4.87 11.04
C ASN A 339 11.92 -4.93 12.11
N VAL A 340 12.98 -4.13 11.94
CA VAL A 340 14.09 -4.06 12.91
C VAL A 340 13.60 -3.56 14.27
N ILE A 341 12.79 -2.50 14.30
CA ILE A 341 12.22 -1.95 15.53
C ILE A 341 11.33 -3.00 16.23
N CYS A 342 10.44 -3.66 15.50
CA CYS A 342 9.58 -4.71 16.07
C CYS A 342 10.39 -5.87 16.64
N PHE A 343 11.44 -6.32 15.93
CA PHE A 343 12.33 -7.37 16.43
C PHE A 343 13.09 -6.92 17.70
N ALA A 344 13.56 -5.68 17.73
CA ALA A 344 14.25 -5.13 18.90
C ALA A 344 13.31 -5.05 20.13
N VAL A 345 12.06 -4.59 19.95
CA VAL A 345 11.05 -4.58 21.02
C VAL A 345 10.76 -5.98 21.52
N PHE A 346 10.58 -6.94 20.61
CA PHE A 346 10.40 -8.35 20.99
C PHE A 346 11.59 -8.89 21.77
N ALA A 347 12.82 -8.62 21.33
CA ALA A 347 14.05 -9.04 22.03
C ALA A 347 14.16 -8.44 23.44
N LEU A 348 13.75 -7.18 23.63
CA LEU A 348 13.71 -6.56 24.96
C LEU A 348 12.75 -7.27 25.92
N PHE A 349 11.55 -7.61 25.47
CA PHE A 349 10.60 -8.41 26.26
C PHE A 349 11.19 -9.79 26.61
N TYR A 350 11.88 -10.41 25.66
CA TYR A 350 12.50 -11.70 25.84
C TYR A 350 13.64 -11.66 26.89
N ILE A 351 14.48 -10.62 26.86
CA ILE A 351 15.53 -10.39 27.86
C ILE A 351 14.93 -10.15 29.25
N PHE A 352 13.82 -9.43 29.33
CA PHE A 352 13.11 -9.19 30.59
C PHE A 352 12.57 -10.51 31.17
N ALA A 353 11.91 -11.33 30.36
CA ALA A 353 11.44 -12.67 30.77
C ALA A 353 12.58 -13.58 31.21
N TYR A 354 13.71 -13.56 30.49
CA TYR A 354 14.92 -14.28 30.87
C TYR A 354 15.41 -13.92 32.30
N LYS A 355 15.51 -12.62 32.60
CA LYS A 355 15.97 -12.15 33.90
C LYS A 355 15.09 -12.66 35.06
N ILE A 356 13.76 -12.59 34.87
CA ILE A 356 12.80 -13.07 35.87
C ILE A 356 12.94 -14.59 36.06
N THR A 357 12.92 -15.34 34.97
CA THR A 357 12.93 -16.81 34.99
C THR A 357 14.24 -17.36 35.51
N SER A 358 15.39 -16.81 35.09
CA SER A 358 16.72 -17.19 35.60
C SER A 358 16.83 -16.94 37.11
N GLY A 359 16.26 -15.84 37.62
CA GLY A 359 16.23 -15.56 39.06
C GLY A 359 15.43 -16.60 39.88
N ILE A 360 14.29 -17.07 39.34
CA ILE A 360 13.44 -18.08 39.96
C ILE A 360 14.13 -19.47 39.93
N TYR A 361 14.70 -19.85 38.79
CA TYR A 361 15.43 -21.09 38.62
C TYR A 361 16.58 -21.19 39.62
N LEU A 362 17.39 -20.14 39.79
CA LEU A 362 18.47 -20.07 40.78
C LEU A 362 17.97 -20.22 42.24
N LYS A 363 16.79 -19.66 42.56
CA LYS A 363 16.17 -19.82 43.88
C LYS A 363 15.71 -21.24 44.15
N ILE A 364 15.21 -21.96 43.14
CA ILE A 364 14.77 -23.36 43.29
C ILE A 364 15.96 -24.24 43.57
N ILE A 365 17.06 -24.10 42.82
CA ILE A 365 18.27 -24.91 43.00
C ILE A 365 19.06 -24.54 44.28
N GLY A 366 19.03 -23.26 44.68
CA GLY A 366 19.72 -22.77 45.87
C GLY A 366 19.01 -23.04 47.22
N ARG A 367 17.74 -23.48 47.22
CA ARG A 367 17.02 -23.87 48.44
C ARG A 367 17.55 -25.22 48.92
N LYS A 368 18.15 -25.21 50.13
CA LYS A 368 18.54 -26.41 50.89
C LYS A 368 17.33 -27.24 51.30
#